data_2d5c9249bef9d10bd0604d64347975e4
#
_entry.id   2d5c9249bef9d10bd0604d64347975e4
#
_cell.length_a   1.000
_cell.length_b   1.000
_cell.length_c   1.000
_cell.angle_alpha   90.00
_cell.angle_beta   90.00
_cell.angle_gamma   90.00
#
_symmetry.space_group_name_H-M   'P 1'
#
loop_
_entity.id
_entity.type
_entity.pdbx_description
1 polymer ?
#
loop_
_entity_poly.entity_id
_entity_poly.type
_entity_poly.pdbx_seq_one_letter_code
_entity_poly.pdbx_strand_id
1 'polypeptide(L)'
;AGAKAAVLAEQAGGQAVAAYKAEERMEVGGLTRLPALLAVCEGIDQGLLQPSASVTVSEAAARIKGPTAFLSAYEVIDAASLLKAAVMILAGDAIYALAEAAYGSATACTQRAQARLSELGVEADYTELMGMDTRLSANDLMALGRALMQSPAFTAYSSLFYDGINHVDGRATELASSNRLLKTSVGCKGVATGSSASAGYCGVFSVTRGGAAWICVVIGAPNASSRSEAASDLIDYGFAAYEVKALARLVQVLIE
;
A
#
# COMPACT_ATOMS: atom_id res chain seq x y z
N ALA A 1 -14.25 4.60 17.32
CA ALA A 1 -13.59 3.44 16.72
C ALA A 1 -12.20 3.11 17.31
N GLY A 2 -11.63 3.89 18.24
CA GLY A 2 -10.41 3.57 18.97
C GLY A 2 -9.11 3.55 18.15
N ALA A 3 -9.09 4.15 16.94
CA ALA A 3 -7.86 4.35 16.18
C ALA A 3 -6.97 5.42 16.83
N LYS A 4 -5.64 5.27 16.70
CA LYS A 4 -4.65 6.25 17.22
C LYS A 4 -4.53 7.47 16.32
N ALA A 5 -4.62 7.30 15.00
CA ALA A 5 -4.62 8.38 14.01
C ALA A 5 -5.42 7.98 12.77
N ALA A 6 -5.95 8.96 12.04
CA ALA A 6 -6.65 8.74 10.78
C ALA A 6 -6.62 9.99 9.90
N VAL A 7 -6.74 9.79 8.59
CA VAL A 7 -6.97 10.86 7.61
C VAL A 7 -7.85 10.35 6.47
N LEU A 8 -8.72 11.21 5.98
CA LEU A 8 -9.45 11.03 4.74
C LEU A 8 -9.16 12.21 3.81
N ALA A 9 -8.76 11.92 2.59
CA ALA A 9 -8.46 12.94 1.59
C ALA A 9 -9.01 12.57 0.22
N GLU A 10 -9.25 13.56 -0.62
CA GLU A 10 -9.47 13.34 -2.04
C GLU A 10 -8.18 12.78 -2.68
N GLN A 11 -8.30 11.69 -3.41
CA GLN A 11 -7.12 10.99 -3.93
C GLN A 11 -6.32 11.82 -4.93
N ALA A 12 -6.99 12.58 -5.81
CA ALA A 12 -6.32 13.39 -6.82
C ALA A 12 -5.55 14.57 -6.20
N GLY A 13 -6.23 15.41 -5.42
CA GLY A 13 -5.66 16.64 -4.84
C GLY A 13 -4.88 16.41 -3.53
N GLY A 14 -5.16 15.33 -2.81
CA GLY A 14 -4.57 15.08 -1.48
C GLY A 14 -5.10 16.01 -0.39
N GLN A 15 -6.13 16.81 -0.69
CA GLN A 15 -6.73 17.69 0.31
C GLN A 15 -7.49 16.87 1.35
N ALA A 16 -7.05 16.94 2.60
CA ALA A 16 -7.72 16.26 3.69
C ALA A 16 -9.07 16.92 3.99
N VAL A 17 -10.12 16.09 4.15
CA VAL A 17 -11.47 16.51 4.53
C VAL A 17 -11.82 16.08 5.96
N ALA A 18 -11.09 15.11 6.49
CA ALA A 18 -11.14 14.71 7.89
C ALA A 18 -9.74 14.26 8.33
N ALA A 19 -9.32 14.67 9.51
CA ALA A 19 -8.02 14.32 10.06
C ALA A 19 -8.09 14.21 11.59
N TYR A 20 -7.42 13.20 12.12
CA TYR A 20 -7.24 13.01 13.55
C TYR A 20 -5.80 12.56 13.80
N LYS A 21 -5.00 13.40 14.50
CA LYS A 21 -3.58 13.15 14.79
C LYS A 21 -2.77 12.73 13.55
N ALA A 22 -3.12 13.27 12.38
CA ALA A 22 -2.65 12.80 11.09
C ALA A 22 -1.16 13.07 10.84
N GLU A 23 -0.54 13.97 11.61
CA GLU A 23 0.87 14.33 11.53
C GLU A 23 1.76 13.57 12.53
N GLU A 24 1.14 12.91 13.54
CA GLU A 24 1.92 12.18 14.54
C GLU A 24 2.53 10.91 13.92
N ARG A 25 3.88 10.81 13.93
CA ARG A 25 4.60 9.63 13.46
C ARG A 25 4.60 8.55 14.53
N MET A 26 4.22 7.35 14.12
CA MET A 26 4.11 6.20 15.01
C MET A 26 4.46 4.91 14.27
N GLU A 27 4.53 3.81 14.99
CA GLU A 27 4.67 2.50 14.39
C GLU A 27 3.42 2.14 13.59
N VAL A 28 3.64 1.59 12.38
CA VAL A 28 2.57 1.29 11.41
C VAL A 28 2.56 -0.18 10.97
N GLY A 29 3.32 -1.02 11.69
CA GLY A 29 3.45 -2.46 11.39
C GLY A 29 3.96 -2.69 9.97
N GLY A 30 3.42 -3.69 9.29
CA GLY A 30 3.89 -4.05 7.94
C GLY A 30 3.78 -2.94 6.87
N LEU A 31 3.12 -1.81 7.16
CA LEU A 31 3.06 -0.68 6.22
C LEU A 31 4.41 0.05 6.07
N THR A 32 5.40 -0.24 6.91
CA THR A 32 6.78 0.22 6.75
C THR A 32 7.42 -0.23 5.43
N ARG A 33 6.88 -1.27 4.78
CA ARG A 33 7.35 -1.79 3.48
C ARG A 33 6.85 -0.98 2.27
N LEU A 34 5.91 -0.06 2.45
CA LEU A 34 5.33 0.71 1.33
C LEU A 34 6.35 1.57 0.57
N PRO A 35 7.37 2.19 1.20
CA PRO A 35 8.39 2.91 0.44
C PRO A 35 9.17 2.01 -0.53
N ALA A 36 9.60 0.81 -0.09
CA ALA A 36 10.26 -0.15 -0.96
C ALA A 36 9.35 -0.65 -2.06
N LEU A 37 8.10 -0.99 -1.73
CA LEU A 37 7.10 -1.41 -2.73
C LEU A 37 6.86 -0.33 -3.78
N LEU A 38 6.76 0.94 -3.38
CA LEU A 38 6.62 2.06 -4.31
C LEU A 38 7.82 2.17 -5.24
N ALA A 39 9.05 2.11 -4.71
CA ALA A 39 10.26 2.15 -5.52
C ALA A 39 10.30 0.99 -6.54
N VAL A 40 9.97 -0.23 -6.11
CA VAL A 40 9.88 -1.41 -6.99
C VAL A 40 8.84 -1.22 -8.08
N CYS A 41 7.64 -0.79 -7.75
CA CYS A 41 6.57 -0.56 -8.72
C CYS A 41 6.97 0.51 -9.74
N GLU A 42 7.49 1.65 -9.30
CA GLU A 42 7.98 2.72 -10.19
C GLU A 42 9.15 2.24 -11.06
N GLY A 43 10.04 1.39 -10.53
CA GLY A 43 11.12 0.78 -11.30
C GLY A 43 10.59 -0.12 -12.44
N ILE A 44 9.56 -0.90 -12.18
CA ILE A 44 8.88 -1.73 -13.20
C ILE A 44 8.19 -0.83 -14.23
N ASP A 45 7.46 0.20 -13.80
CA ASP A 45 6.78 1.14 -14.69
C ASP A 45 7.77 1.90 -15.60
N GLN A 46 8.99 2.15 -15.11
CA GLN A 46 10.10 2.75 -15.87
C GLN A 46 10.87 1.75 -16.74
N GLY A 47 10.55 0.47 -16.68
CA GLY A 47 11.17 -0.58 -17.49
C GLY A 47 12.52 -1.11 -16.96
N LEU A 48 12.88 -0.81 -15.70
CA LEU A 48 14.09 -1.36 -15.06
C LEU A 48 13.99 -2.88 -14.88
N LEU A 49 12.79 -3.41 -14.71
CA LEU A 49 12.51 -4.83 -14.64
C LEU A 49 11.23 -5.14 -15.42
N GLN A 50 11.31 -6.06 -16.37
CA GLN A 50 10.13 -6.50 -17.11
C GLN A 50 9.30 -7.50 -16.28
N PRO A 51 7.95 -7.44 -16.29
CA PRO A 51 7.11 -8.40 -15.57
C PRO A 51 7.38 -9.88 -15.93
N SER A 52 7.80 -10.15 -17.17
CA SER A 52 8.15 -11.49 -17.64
C SER A 52 9.59 -11.92 -17.32
N ALA A 53 10.39 -11.06 -16.69
CA ALA A 53 11.77 -11.38 -16.37
C ALA A 53 11.83 -12.49 -15.29
N SER A 54 12.75 -13.43 -15.47
CA SER A 54 13.08 -14.43 -14.47
C SER A 54 13.94 -13.80 -13.37
N VAL A 55 13.52 -13.93 -12.13
CA VAL A 55 14.22 -13.43 -10.94
C VAL A 55 14.71 -14.61 -10.11
N THR A 56 16.00 -14.64 -9.81
CA THR A 56 16.58 -15.61 -8.89
C THR A 56 16.51 -15.07 -7.47
N VAL A 57 15.85 -15.78 -6.59
CA VAL A 57 15.68 -15.40 -5.19
C VAL A 57 16.99 -15.56 -4.43
N SER A 58 17.49 -14.50 -3.82
CA SER A 58 18.70 -14.56 -2.99
C SER A 58 18.44 -15.25 -1.64
N GLU A 59 19.50 -15.72 -0.97
CA GLU A 59 19.38 -16.19 0.41
C GLU A 59 18.88 -15.11 1.36
N ALA A 60 19.21 -13.85 1.11
CA ALA A 60 18.76 -12.70 1.91
C ALA A 60 17.25 -12.53 1.79
N ALA A 61 16.71 -12.54 0.56
CA ALA A 61 15.27 -12.49 0.30
C ALA A 61 14.53 -13.65 0.99
N ALA A 62 15.00 -14.89 0.82
CA ALA A 62 14.38 -16.08 1.40
C ALA A 62 14.38 -16.10 2.96
N ARG A 63 15.25 -15.31 3.61
CA ARG A 63 15.31 -15.20 5.08
C ARG A 63 14.43 -14.11 5.66
N ILE A 64 13.75 -13.30 4.83
CA ILE A 64 12.85 -12.24 5.30
C ILE A 64 11.69 -12.86 6.11
N LYS A 65 11.37 -12.21 7.25
CA LYS A 65 10.33 -12.67 8.17
C LYS A 65 9.05 -11.82 8.03
N GLY A 66 7.95 -12.37 8.55
CA GLY A 66 6.64 -11.76 8.53
C GLY A 66 5.81 -12.24 7.35
N PRO A 67 4.93 -11.41 6.75
CA PRO A 67 4.25 -11.79 5.52
C PRO A 67 5.26 -12.08 4.41
N THR A 68 5.17 -13.28 3.82
CA THR A 68 6.07 -13.79 2.79
C THR A 68 5.29 -14.60 1.76
N ALA A 69 5.85 -14.76 0.58
CA ALA A 69 5.39 -15.65 -0.48
C ALA A 69 5.99 -17.07 -0.35
N PHE A 70 6.72 -17.36 0.75
CA PHE A 70 7.42 -18.63 1.02
C PHE A 70 8.43 -18.99 -0.07
N LEU A 71 9.18 -17.99 -0.53
CA LEU A 71 10.23 -18.16 -1.52
C LEU A 71 11.40 -18.97 -0.97
N SER A 72 11.94 -19.89 -1.78
CA SER A 72 13.16 -20.64 -1.47
C SER A 72 14.38 -19.93 -2.02
N ALA A 73 15.52 -20.03 -1.31
CA ALA A 73 16.78 -19.52 -1.84
C ALA A 73 17.12 -20.20 -3.17
N TYR A 74 17.60 -19.39 -4.14
CA TYR A 74 17.95 -19.79 -5.49
C TYR A 74 16.79 -20.27 -6.37
N GLU A 75 15.55 -20.17 -5.89
CA GLU A 75 14.37 -20.35 -6.72
C GLU A 75 14.33 -19.30 -7.83
N VAL A 76 13.91 -19.72 -9.03
CA VAL A 76 13.70 -18.83 -10.17
C VAL A 76 12.20 -18.66 -10.38
N ILE A 77 11.72 -17.43 -10.32
CA ILE A 77 10.31 -17.09 -10.45
C ILE A 77 10.14 -15.81 -11.27
N ASP A 78 9.04 -15.67 -12.01
CA ASP A 78 8.82 -14.45 -12.81
C ASP A 78 8.52 -13.23 -11.93
N ALA A 79 8.92 -12.06 -12.40
CA ALA A 79 8.75 -10.80 -11.69
C ALA A 79 7.26 -10.45 -11.45
N ALA A 80 6.35 -10.85 -12.35
CA ALA A 80 4.92 -10.60 -12.20
C ALA A 80 4.33 -11.38 -11.01
N SER A 81 4.74 -12.63 -10.81
CA SER A 81 4.35 -13.45 -9.65
C SER A 81 4.87 -12.84 -8.33
N LEU A 82 6.12 -12.39 -8.32
CA LEU A 82 6.68 -11.68 -7.15
C LEU A 82 5.93 -10.38 -6.87
N LEU A 83 5.65 -9.58 -7.92
CA LEU A 83 4.92 -8.32 -7.79
C LEU A 83 3.50 -8.55 -7.26
N LYS A 84 2.81 -9.57 -7.73
CA LYS A 84 1.50 -9.97 -7.22
C LYS A 84 1.54 -10.23 -5.71
N ALA A 85 2.50 -11.03 -5.24
CA ALA A 85 2.65 -11.30 -3.80
C ALA A 85 3.04 -10.05 -3.00
N ALA A 86 3.95 -9.22 -3.53
CA ALA A 86 4.36 -7.96 -2.92
C ALA A 86 3.18 -7.00 -2.74
N VAL A 87 2.31 -6.86 -3.75
CA VAL A 87 1.16 -5.94 -3.73
C VAL A 87 0.02 -6.49 -2.86
N MET A 88 -0.35 -7.76 -3.01
CA MET A 88 -1.53 -8.33 -2.36
C MET A 88 -1.37 -8.48 -0.84
N ILE A 89 -0.18 -8.90 -0.38
CA ILE A 89 0.05 -9.26 1.03
C ILE A 89 1.28 -8.56 1.65
N LEU A 90 1.92 -7.62 0.95
CA LEU A 90 3.20 -7.01 1.35
C LEU A 90 4.27 -8.07 1.64
N ALA A 91 4.35 -9.11 0.81
CA ALA A 91 5.32 -10.20 0.96
C ALA A 91 6.76 -9.65 0.93
N GLY A 92 7.45 -9.71 2.07
CA GLY A 92 8.76 -9.07 2.22
C GLY A 92 9.86 -9.75 1.40
N ASP A 93 9.82 -11.07 1.28
CA ASP A 93 10.72 -11.85 0.44
C ASP A 93 10.57 -11.48 -1.05
N ALA A 94 9.33 -11.30 -1.51
CA ALA A 94 9.06 -10.88 -2.88
C ALA A 94 9.49 -9.42 -3.13
N ILE A 95 9.21 -8.49 -2.20
CA ILE A 95 9.70 -7.10 -2.29
C ILE A 95 11.23 -7.09 -2.34
N TYR A 96 11.90 -7.89 -1.52
CA TYR A 96 13.36 -7.95 -1.47
C TYR A 96 13.95 -8.48 -2.78
N ALA A 97 13.43 -9.58 -3.31
CA ALA A 97 13.87 -10.17 -4.56
C ALA A 97 13.67 -9.21 -5.76
N LEU A 98 12.53 -8.52 -5.82
CA LEU A 98 12.24 -7.50 -6.82
C LEU A 98 13.18 -6.29 -6.70
N ALA A 99 13.50 -5.87 -5.48
CA ALA A 99 14.43 -4.77 -5.23
C ALA A 99 15.83 -5.08 -5.75
N GLU A 100 16.33 -6.29 -5.49
CA GLU A 100 17.62 -6.75 -6.03
C GLU A 100 17.59 -6.83 -7.56
N ALA A 101 16.51 -7.37 -8.13
CA ALA A 101 16.38 -7.53 -9.58
C ALA A 101 16.28 -6.19 -10.33
N ALA A 102 15.53 -5.21 -9.78
CA ALA A 102 15.31 -3.92 -10.44
C ALA A 102 16.47 -2.94 -10.24
N TYR A 103 17.12 -2.96 -9.05
CA TYR A 103 18.12 -1.96 -8.66
C TYR A 103 19.52 -2.53 -8.45
N GLY A 104 19.71 -3.83 -8.65
CA GLY A 104 21.00 -4.52 -8.45
C GLY A 104 21.32 -4.84 -6.98
N SER A 105 20.65 -4.20 -6.01
CA SER A 105 20.79 -4.51 -4.58
C SER A 105 19.65 -3.95 -3.75
N ALA A 106 19.40 -4.55 -2.58
CA ALA A 106 18.47 -4.03 -1.58
C ALA A 106 18.84 -2.60 -1.12
N THR A 107 20.15 -2.32 -0.97
CA THR A 107 20.65 -1.00 -0.57
C THR A 107 20.32 0.08 -1.62
N ALA A 108 20.52 -0.20 -2.90
CA ALA A 108 20.19 0.75 -3.97
C ALA A 108 18.69 1.04 -4.03
N CYS A 109 17.83 0.02 -3.86
CA CYS A 109 16.39 0.20 -3.75
C CYS A 109 16.01 1.02 -2.50
N THR A 110 16.64 0.79 -1.35
CA THR A 110 16.42 1.58 -0.12
C THR A 110 16.76 3.05 -0.35
N GLN A 111 17.89 3.35 -1.00
CA GLN A 111 18.27 4.73 -1.34
C GLN A 111 17.26 5.39 -2.29
N ARG A 112 16.75 4.66 -3.29
CA ARG A 112 15.69 5.16 -4.18
C ARG A 112 14.39 5.40 -3.41
N ALA A 113 14.01 4.49 -2.52
CA ALA A 113 12.82 4.65 -1.66
C ALA A 113 12.95 5.87 -0.74
N GLN A 114 14.11 6.09 -0.11
CA GLN A 114 14.38 7.28 0.71
C GLN A 114 14.30 8.58 -0.12
N ALA A 115 14.89 8.59 -1.31
CA ALA A 115 14.78 9.73 -2.22
C ALA A 115 13.32 10.02 -2.60
N ARG A 116 12.54 8.95 -2.87
CA ARG A 116 11.13 9.08 -3.22
C ARG A 116 10.28 9.60 -2.06
N LEU A 117 10.57 9.19 -0.82
CA LEU A 117 9.94 9.77 0.37
C LEU A 117 10.16 11.29 0.43
N SER A 118 11.40 11.75 0.22
CA SER A 118 11.73 13.18 0.20
C SER A 118 10.98 13.94 -0.91
N GLU A 119 10.88 13.36 -2.11
CA GLU A 119 10.10 13.92 -3.23
C GLU A 119 8.60 14.04 -2.91
N LEU A 120 8.07 13.15 -2.07
CA LEU A 120 6.68 13.18 -1.61
C LEU A 120 6.45 14.09 -0.39
N GLY A 121 7.51 14.74 0.12
CA GLY A 121 7.45 15.55 1.34
C GLY A 121 7.33 14.72 2.62
N VAL A 122 7.72 13.45 2.58
CA VAL A 122 7.74 12.55 3.73
C VAL A 122 9.14 12.57 4.35
N GLU A 123 9.25 13.16 5.53
CA GLU A 123 10.51 13.31 6.27
C GLU A 123 10.72 12.12 7.23
N ALA A 124 10.74 10.91 6.73
CA ALA A 124 11.00 9.71 7.52
C ALA A 124 12.37 9.13 7.20
N ASP A 125 13.07 8.64 8.21
CA ASP A 125 14.32 7.91 8.04
C ASP A 125 14.01 6.49 7.56
N TYR A 126 14.40 6.18 6.33
CA TYR A 126 14.22 4.88 5.72
C TYR A 126 15.59 4.27 5.39
N THR A 127 16.18 3.61 6.36
CA THR A 127 17.59 3.18 6.33
C THR A 127 17.80 1.75 5.87
N GLU A 128 16.73 0.93 5.85
CA GLU A 128 16.77 -0.45 5.38
C GLU A 128 15.45 -0.84 4.68
N LEU A 129 15.52 -1.86 3.79
CA LEU A 129 14.47 -2.13 2.81
C LEU A 129 13.10 -2.50 3.40
N MET A 130 13.05 -3.13 4.57
CA MET A 130 11.79 -3.50 5.24
C MET A 130 11.24 -2.41 6.16
N GLY A 131 12.01 -1.35 6.41
CA GLY A 131 11.61 -0.18 7.20
C GLY A 131 11.33 -0.51 8.67
N MET A 132 12.05 -1.46 9.28
CA MET A 132 11.71 -1.99 10.61
C MET A 132 11.60 -0.92 11.69
N ASP A 133 12.48 0.11 11.66
CA ASP A 133 12.52 1.20 12.64
C ASP A 133 11.81 2.48 12.12
N THR A 134 11.23 2.43 10.93
CA THR A 134 10.59 3.58 10.30
C THR A 134 9.24 3.88 10.96
N ARG A 135 9.06 5.12 11.39
CA ARG A 135 7.80 5.64 11.91
C ARG A 135 7.16 6.55 10.87
N LEU A 136 5.89 6.35 10.61
CA LEU A 136 5.12 7.10 9.61
C LEU A 136 3.86 7.68 10.24
N SER A 137 3.46 8.86 9.77
CA SER A 137 2.19 9.49 10.09
C SER A 137 1.07 9.02 9.14
N ALA A 138 -0.17 9.36 9.45
CA ALA A 138 -1.27 9.10 8.54
C ALA A 138 -1.13 9.92 7.24
N ASN A 139 -0.58 11.13 7.30
CA ASN A 139 -0.28 11.95 6.13
C ASN A 139 0.83 11.33 5.27
N ASP A 140 1.89 10.78 5.89
CA ASP A 140 2.96 10.08 5.17
C ASP A 140 2.41 8.86 4.42
N LEU A 141 1.58 8.05 5.09
CA LEU A 141 0.93 6.88 4.48
C LEU A 141 -0.07 7.27 3.38
N MET A 142 -0.76 8.39 3.54
CA MET A 142 -1.65 8.93 2.50
C MET A 142 -0.85 9.32 1.25
N ALA A 143 0.29 10.01 1.41
CA ALA A 143 1.15 10.39 0.29
C ALA A 143 1.69 9.15 -0.44
N LEU A 144 2.18 8.14 0.29
CA LEU A 144 2.61 6.86 -0.26
C LEU A 144 1.48 6.12 -0.99
N GLY A 145 0.30 6.05 -0.37
CA GLY A 145 -0.86 5.40 -0.98
C GLY A 145 -1.31 6.07 -2.26
N ARG A 146 -1.28 7.41 -2.32
CA ARG A 146 -1.59 8.16 -3.54
C ARG A 146 -0.58 7.89 -4.65
N ALA A 147 0.72 7.85 -4.33
CA ALA A 147 1.76 7.54 -5.29
C ALA A 147 1.63 6.11 -5.84
N LEU A 148 1.39 5.12 -4.97
CA LEU A 148 1.13 3.73 -5.37
C LEU A 148 -0.07 3.60 -6.30
N MET A 149 -1.16 4.32 -6.04
CA MET A 149 -2.35 4.30 -6.89
C MET A 149 -2.13 4.94 -8.27
N GLN A 150 -1.03 5.63 -8.49
CA GLN A 150 -0.61 6.15 -9.81
C GLN A 150 0.25 5.16 -10.60
N SER A 151 0.78 4.11 -9.97
CA SER A 151 1.61 3.10 -10.61
C SER A 151 0.75 2.03 -11.30
N PRO A 152 0.85 1.82 -12.62
CA PRO A 152 0.23 0.71 -13.33
C PRO A 152 0.66 -0.66 -12.78
N ALA A 153 1.94 -0.83 -12.46
CA ALA A 153 2.46 -2.07 -11.87
C ALA A 153 1.76 -2.41 -10.55
N PHE A 154 1.52 -1.42 -9.69
CA PHE A 154 0.79 -1.60 -8.44
C PHE A 154 -0.70 -1.89 -8.68
N THR A 155 -1.37 -1.07 -9.50
CA THR A 155 -2.82 -1.15 -9.70
C THR A 155 -3.26 -2.42 -10.45
N ALA A 156 -2.34 -3.10 -11.14
CA ALA A 156 -2.60 -4.40 -11.76
C ALA A 156 -3.05 -5.47 -10.74
N TYR A 157 -2.60 -5.39 -9.49
CA TYR A 157 -2.86 -6.40 -8.46
C TYR A 157 -3.53 -5.85 -7.20
N SER A 158 -3.60 -4.53 -6.99
CA SER A 158 -4.02 -3.91 -5.73
C SER A 158 -5.48 -4.19 -5.35
N SER A 159 -6.34 -4.49 -6.31
CA SER A 159 -7.75 -4.81 -6.10
C SER A 159 -8.04 -6.30 -5.93
N LEU A 160 -7.04 -7.16 -6.02
CA LEU A 160 -7.21 -8.60 -5.84
C LEU A 160 -7.36 -8.93 -4.35
N PHE A 161 -8.40 -9.70 -4.02
CA PHE A 161 -8.59 -10.19 -2.65
C PHE A 161 -7.96 -11.56 -2.44
N TYR A 162 -8.03 -12.44 -3.43
CA TYR A 162 -7.52 -13.79 -3.39
C TYR A 162 -6.94 -14.18 -4.75
N ASP A 163 -5.75 -14.74 -4.74
CA ASP A 163 -5.05 -15.29 -5.91
C ASP A 163 -3.94 -16.25 -5.42
N GLY A 164 -3.05 -16.68 -6.30
CA GLY A 164 -1.93 -17.54 -5.96
C GLY A 164 -0.73 -17.33 -6.89
N ILE A 165 0.40 -17.87 -6.46
CA ILE A 165 1.60 -18.02 -7.27
C ILE A 165 2.05 -19.47 -7.29
N ASN A 166 2.66 -19.89 -8.39
CA ASN A 166 3.24 -21.22 -8.54
C ASN A 166 4.76 -21.14 -8.43
N HIS A 167 5.35 -22.11 -7.73
CA HIS A 167 6.79 -22.25 -7.59
C HIS A 167 7.32 -23.31 -8.57
N VAL A 168 8.60 -23.20 -8.93
CA VAL A 168 9.24 -24.14 -9.88
C VAL A 168 9.30 -25.57 -9.40
N ASP A 169 9.22 -25.80 -8.09
CA ASP A 169 9.21 -27.14 -7.46
C ASP A 169 7.81 -27.76 -7.38
N GLY A 170 6.79 -27.12 -7.97
CA GLY A 170 5.40 -27.58 -7.99
C GLY A 170 4.58 -27.15 -6.77
N ARG A 171 5.15 -26.43 -5.80
CA ARG A 171 4.36 -25.80 -4.73
C ARG A 171 3.49 -24.68 -5.30
N ALA A 172 2.39 -24.39 -4.63
CA ALA A 172 1.59 -23.20 -4.85
C ALA A 172 1.44 -22.44 -3.53
N THR A 173 1.56 -21.12 -3.57
CA THR A 173 1.29 -20.25 -2.43
C THR A 173 0.01 -19.47 -2.69
N GLU A 174 -0.97 -19.62 -1.80
CA GLU A 174 -2.20 -18.83 -1.81
C GLU A 174 -1.93 -17.45 -1.23
N LEU A 175 -2.45 -16.44 -1.91
CA LEU A 175 -2.34 -15.04 -1.53
C LEU A 175 -3.73 -14.52 -1.14
N ALA A 176 -3.93 -14.19 0.12
CA ALA A 176 -5.18 -13.64 0.63
C ALA A 176 -4.94 -12.26 1.26
N SER A 177 -5.49 -11.22 0.64
CA SER A 177 -5.39 -9.87 1.16
C SER A 177 -6.13 -9.73 2.50
N SER A 178 -5.50 -9.09 3.49
CA SER A 178 -6.14 -8.74 4.75
C SER A 178 -6.97 -7.45 4.69
N ASN A 179 -7.08 -6.83 3.52
CA ASN A 179 -7.95 -5.69 3.26
C ASN A 179 -9.39 -6.16 2.98
N ARG A 180 -10.21 -6.20 4.03
CA ARG A 180 -11.62 -6.64 3.91
C ARG A 180 -12.48 -5.72 3.04
N LEU A 181 -12.14 -4.43 2.90
CA LEU A 181 -12.88 -3.48 2.07
C LEU A 181 -12.90 -3.89 0.59
N LEU A 182 -11.93 -4.67 0.12
CA LEU A 182 -11.95 -5.25 -1.23
C LEU A 182 -13.18 -6.12 -1.50
N LYS A 183 -13.78 -6.71 -0.45
CA LYS A 183 -15.03 -7.50 -0.55
C LYS A 183 -16.28 -6.72 -0.14
N THR A 184 -16.15 -5.79 0.79
CA THR A 184 -17.31 -5.17 1.46
C THR A 184 -17.62 -3.76 0.97
N SER A 185 -16.66 -3.07 0.34
CA SER A 185 -16.83 -1.70 -0.13
C SER A 185 -16.77 -1.64 -1.66
N VAL A 186 -17.90 -1.31 -2.28
CA VAL A 186 -17.98 -1.12 -3.73
C VAL A 186 -16.99 -0.03 -4.17
N GLY A 187 -16.19 -0.35 -5.20
CA GLY A 187 -15.18 0.57 -5.74
C GLY A 187 -13.86 0.60 -4.97
N CYS A 188 -13.65 -0.28 -3.98
CA CYS A 188 -12.35 -0.40 -3.32
C CYS A 188 -11.28 -0.91 -4.30
N LYS A 189 -10.13 -0.19 -4.36
CA LYS A 189 -9.00 -0.45 -5.26
C LYS A 189 -7.70 -0.85 -4.53
N GLY A 190 -7.74 -0.99 -3.23
CA GLY A 190 -6.58 -1.28 -2.38
C GLY A 190 -6.55 -0.28 -1.23
N VAL A 191 -5.43 0.08 -0.61
CA VAL A 191 -4.03 -0.06 -1.02
C VAL A 191 -3.38 -1.24 -0.27
N ALA A 192 -3.23 -1.11 1.06
CA ALA A 192 -2.52 -2.10 1.88
C ALA A 192 -2.99 -2.07 3.34
N THR A 193 -2.77 -3.15 4.04
CA THR A 193 -3.01 -3.25 5.48
C THR A 193 -1.82 -3.90 6.18
N GLY A 194 -1.55 -3.49 7.40
CA GLY A 194 -0.48 -4.04 8.22
C GLY A 194 -0.87 -4.03 9.70
N SER A 195 -0.16 -4.81 10.49
CA SER A 195 -0.33 -4.83 11.95
C SER A 195 0.95 -5.28 12.64
N SER A 196 1.11 -4.88 13.89
CA SER A 196 2.05 -5.46 14.85
C SER A 196 1.48 -5.31 16.25
N ALA A 197 2.08 -5.95 17.24
CA ALA A 197 1.65 -5.84 18.64
C ALA A 197 1.67 -4.39 19.15
N SER A 198 2.68 -3.62 18.77
CA SER A 198 2.86 -2.21 19.18
C SER A 198 2.07 -1.23 18.32
N ALA A 199 2.02 -1.44 16.99
CA ALA A 199 1.31 -0.56 16.07
C ALA A 199 -0.21 -0.72 16.17
N GLY A 200 -0.72 -1.90 16.55
CA GLY A 200 -2.11 -2.26 16.34
C GLY A 200 -2.40 -2.54 14.87
N TYR A 201 -3.64 -2.36 14.44
CA TYR A 201 -4.07 -2.62 13.06
C TYR A 201 -4.10 -1.32 12.26
N CYS A 202 -3.35 -1.28 11.18
CA CYS A 202 -3.19 -0.12 10.31
C CYS A 202 -3.66 -0.44 8.89
N GLY A 203 -4.09 0.59 8.14
CA GLY A 203 -4.49 0.41 6.75
C GLY A 203 -4.53 1.70 5.97
N VAL A 204 -4.25 1.58 4.69
CA VAL A 204 -4.42 2.60 3.65
C VAL A 204 -5.43 2.05 2.65
N PHE A 205 -6.46 2.80 2.35
CA PHE A 205 -7.59 2.36 1.53
C PHE A 205 -7.86 3.39 0.44
N SER A 206 -8.05 2.92 -0.78
CA SER A 206 -8.49 3.72 -1.93
C SER A 206 -9.85 3.21 -2.40
N VAL A 207 -10.82 4.11 -2.53
CA VAL A 207 -12.17 3.77 -3.01
C VAL A 207 -12.63 4.81 -4.03
N THR A 208 -13.14 4.34 -5.17
CA THR A 208 -13.67 5.17 -6.26
C THR A 208 -15.13 4.87 -6.49
N ARG A 209 -16.00 5.89 -6.45
CA ARG A 209 -17.44 5.79 -6.77
C ARG A 209 -17.88 7.07 -7.47
N GLY A 210 -18.71 6.96 -8.52
CA GLY A 210 -19.34 8.12 -9.17
C GLY A 210 -18.37 9.21 -9.64
N GLY A 211 -17.15 8.84 -10.07
CA GLY A 211 -16.13 9.79 -10.50
C GLY A 211 -15.31 10.43 -9.38
N ALA A 212 -15.69 10.25 -8.11
CA ALA A 212 -14.89 10.67 -6.95
C ALA A 212 -14.02 9.52 -6.45
N ALA A 213 -12.79 9.82 -6.04
CA ALA A 213 -11.86 8.87 -5.46
C ALA A 213 -11.34 9.39 -4.12
N TRP A 214 -11.45 8.57 -3.09
CA TRP A 214 -11.01 8.88 -1.74
C TRP A 214 -9.87 7.97 -1.31
N ILE A 215 -8.91 8.54 -0.60
CA ILE A 215 -7.89 7.79 0.12
C ILE A 215 -8.09 7.99 1.62
N CYS A 216 -8.13 6.89 2.35
CA CYS A 216 -8.34 6.84 3.78
C CYS A 216 -7.20 6.09 4.46
N VAL A 217 -6.68 6.63 5.54
CA VAL A 217 -5.69 5.98 6.39
C VAL A 217 -6.23 5.83 7.79
N VAL A 218 -6.04 4.65 8.36
CA VAL A 218 -6.35 4.35 9.77
C VAL A 218 -5.12 3.72 10.40
N ILE A 219 -4.64 4.28 11.52
CA ILE A 219 -3.49 3.76 12.27
C ILE A 219 -3.93 3.37 13.68
N GLY A 220 -3.48 2.20 14.12
CA GLY A 220 -3.57 1.79 15.52
C GLY A 220 -4.96 1.40 16.00
N ALA A 221 -5.79 0.84 15.13
CA ALA A 221 -7.06 0.25 15.54
C ALA A 221 -6.82 -1.00 16.41
N PRO A 222 -7.72 -1.33 17.36
CA PRO A 222 -7.52 -2.45 18.29
C PRO A 222 -7.60 -3.83 17.61
N ASN A 223 -8.28 -3.94 16.48
CA ASN A 223 -8.41 -5.18 15.71
C ASN A 223 -8.74 -4.89 14.24
N ALA A 224 -8.72 -5.92 13.40
CA ALA A 224 -8.95 -5.81 11.96
C ALA A 224 -10.38 -5.34 11.61
N SER A 225 -11.41 -5.70 12.40
CA SER A 225 -12.78 -5.24 12.18
C SER A 225 -12.88 -3.74 12.44
N SER A 226 -12.42 -3.28 13.61
CA SER A 226 -12.45 -1.85 13.97
C SER A 226 -11.66 -0.98 12.98
N ARG A 227 -10.53 -1.48 12.43
CA ARG A 227 -9.82 -0.81 11.34
C ARG A 227 -10.70 -0.65 10.10
N SER A 228 -11.36 -1.73 9.68
CA SER A 228 -12.19 -1.75 8.48
C SER A 228 -13.47 -0.90 8.65
N GLU A 229 -14.10 -0.95 9.82
CA GLU A 229 -15.26 -0.13 10.17
C GLU A 229 -14.91 1.36 10.17
N ALA A 230 -13.83 1.75 10.86
CA ALA A 230 -13.37 3.14 10.87
C ALA A 230 -13.04 3.67 9.46
N ALA A 231 -12.43 2.85 8.62
CA ALA A 231 -12.16 3.22 7.23
C ALA A 231 -13.44 3.36 6.40
N SER A 232 -14.41 2.44 6.57
CA SER A 232 -15.70 2.50 5.87
C SER A 232 -16.47 3.76 6.25
N ASP A 233 -16.58 4.05 7.55
CA ASP A 233 -17.30 5.24 8.06
C ASP A 233 -16.70 6.54 7.51
N LEU A 234 -15.36 6.67 7.50
CA LEU A 234 -14.68 7.83 6.94
C LEU A 234 -14.89 7.96 5.43
N ILE A 235 -14.81 6.85 4.69
CA ILE A 235 -15.02 6.83 3.24
C ILE A 235 -16.46 7.21 2.90
N ASP A 236 -17.45 6.66 3.61
CA ASP A 236 -18.86 6.97 3.39
C ASP A 236 -19.17 8.44 3.74
N TYR A 237 -18.55 9.00 4.78
CA TYR A 237 -18.59 10.43 5.06
C TYR A 237 -18.02 11.26 3.89
N GLY A 238 -16.89 10.85 3.29
CA GLY A 238 -16.30 11.54 2.14
C GLY A 238 -17.24 11.58 0.93
N PHE A 239 -17.86 10.45 0.60
CA PHE A 239 -18.82 10.39 -0.51
C PHE A 239 -20.07 11.22 -0.24
N ALA A 240 -20.65 11.17 0.96
CA ALA A 240 -21.79 12.01 1.33
C ALA A 240 -21.46 13.52 1.22
N ALA A 241 -20.30 13.94 1.71
CA ALA A 241 -19.85 15.32 1.59
C ALA A 241 -19.62 15.76 0.14
N TYR A 242 -19.13 14.85 -0.71
CA TYR A 242 -18.94 15.11 -2.14
C TYR A 242 -20.28 15.30 -2.87
N GLU A 243 -21.28 14.46 -2.62
CA GLU A 243 -22.62 14.55 -3.21
C GLU A 243 -23.29 15.88 -2.85
N VAL A 244 -23.20 16.33 -1.60
CA VAL A 244 -23.74 17.63 -1.17
C VAL A 244 -23.09 18.78 -1.92
N LYS A 245 -21.74 18.76 -2.10
CA LYS A 245 -21.04 19.79 -2.87
C LYS A 245 -21.42 19.77 -4.36
N ALA A 246 -21.59 18.59 -4.94
CA ALA A 246 -21.99 18.45 -6.33
C ALA A 246 -23.41 19.02 -6.57
N LEU A 247 -24.35 18.70 -5.67
CA LEU A 247 -25.71 19.26 -5.72
C LEU A 247 -25.71 20.78 -5.53
N ALA A 248 -24.93 21.33 -4.61
CA ALA A 248 -24.83 22.77 -4.40
C ALA A 248 -24.31 23.50 -5.66
N ARG A 249 -23.32 22.94 -6.35
CA ARG A 249 -22.81 23.48 -7.63
C ARG A 249 -23.87 23.44 -8.73
N LEU A 250 -24.65 22.35 -8.82
CA LEU A 250 -25.73 22.23 -9.82
C LEU A 250 -26.80 23.29 -9.58
N VAL A 251 -27.20 23.50 -8.33
CA VAL A 251 -28.17 24.55 -7.97
C VAL A 251 -27.65 25.93 -8.32
N GLN A 252 -26.36 26.21 -8.08
CA GLN A 252 -25.75 27.51 -8.43
C GLN A 252 -25.83 27.80 -9.96
N VAL A 253 -25.51 26.79 -10.77
CA VAL A 253 -25.57 26.88 -12.25
C VAL A 253 -27.01 27.07 -12.77
N LEU A 254 -28.02 26.56 -12.06
CA LEU A 254 -29.43 26.70 -12.44
C LEU A 254 -30.03 28.07 -12.07
N ILE A 255 -29.36 28.83 -11.20
CA ILE A 255 -29.81 30.15 -10.71
C ILE A 255 -29.15 31.28 -11.50
N GLU A 256 -27.99 31.04 -12.11
CA GLU A 256 -27.29 31.95 -13.04
C GLU A 256 -27.89 31.88 -14.47
#